data_ce333b9ddfc076d52fb55a83c670eae1
#
_entry.id   ce333b9ddfc076d52fb55a83c670eae1
#
_cell.length_a   1.000
_cell.length_b   1.000
_cell.length_c   1.000
_cell.angle_alpha   90.00
_cell.angle_beta   90.00
_cell.angle_gamma   90.00
#
_symmetry.space_group_name_H-M   'P 1'
#
loop_
_entity.id
_entity.type
_entity.pdbx_description
1 polymer ?
#
loop_
_entity_poly.entity_id
_entity_poly.type
_entity_poly.pdbx_seq_one_letter_code
_entity_poly.pdbx_strand_id
1 'polypeptide(L)' 'NFHAIMEGSVVNLEFDIIGKYMARMVSLANA' A
#
# COMPACT_ATOMS: atom_id res chain seq x y z
N ASN A 1 -2.87 -0.80 22.16
CA ASN A 1 -3.38 -2.11 22.45
C ASN A 1 -3.27 -3.01 21.21
N PHE A 2 -3.61 -4.27 21.37
CA PHE A 2 -3.45 -5.26 20.32
C PHE A 2 -4.26 -4.93 19.06
N HIS A 3 -5.49 -4.49 19.24
CA HIS A 3 -6.35 -4.12 18.09
C HIS A 3 -5.81 -2.93 17.34
N ALA A 4 -5.29 -1.94 18.04
CA ALA A 4 -4.71 -0.76 17.41
C ALA A 4 -3.48 -1.13 16.60
N ILE A 5 -2.66 -2.06 17.11
CA ILE A 5 -1.49 -2.54 16.38
C ILE A 5 -1.90 -3.28 15.12
N MET A 6 -2.91 -4.12 15.20
CA MET A 6 -3.40 -4.86 14.03
C MET A 6 -4.00 -3.93 12.98
N GLU A 7 -4.76 -2.92 13.44
CA GLU A 7 -5.33 -1.95 12.51
C GLU A 7 -4.24 -1.15 11.82
N GLY A 8 -3.19 -0.75 12.53
CA GLY A 8 -2.07 -0.06 11.94
C GLY A 8 -1.36 -0.90 10.89
N SER A 9 -1.18 -2.20 11.18
CA SER A 9 -0.54 -3.11 10.24
C SER A 9 -1.37 -3.29 8.97
N VAL A 10 -2.70 -3.39 9.10
CA VAL A 10 -3.58 -3.53 7.95
C VAL A 10 -3.54 -2.26 7.10
N VAL A 11 -3.57 -1.09 7.73
CA VAL A 11 -3.49 0.17 6.99
C VAL A 11 -2.17 0.28 6.24
N ASN A 12 -1.06 -0.08 6.89
CA ASN A 12 0.25 -0.05 6.23
C ASN A 12 0.29 -1.00 5.03
N LEU A 13 -0.28 -2.19 5.17
CA LEU A 13 -0.35 -3.14 4.07
C LEU A 13 -1.16 -2.59 2.91
N GLU A 14 -2.27 -1.92 3.20
CA GLU A 14 -3.09 -1.29 2.17
C GLU A 14 -2.30 -0.22 1.41
N PHE A 15 -1.57 0.63 2.12
CA PHE A 15 -0.76 1.66 1.49
C PHE A 15 0.37 1.06 0.66
N ASP A 16 0.96 -0.03 1.12
CA ASP A 16 2.00 -0.72 0.34
C ASP A 16 1.44 -1.22 -0.98
N ILE A 17 0.25 -1.82 -0.94
CA ILE A 17 -0.39 -2.35 -2.13
C ILE A 17 -0.73 -1.21 -3.09
N ILE A 18 -1.32 -0.14 -2.58
CA ILE A 18 -1.67 1.02 -3.39
C ILE A 18 -0.43 1.64 -4.01
N GLY A 19 0.63 1.80 -3.22
CA GLY A 19 1.88 2.38 -3.71
C GLY A 19 2.48 1.57 -4.84
N LYS A 20 2.48 0.25 -4.71
CA LYS A 20 3.00 -0.63 -5.75
C LYS A 20 2.15 -0.56 -7.01
N TYR A 21 0.83 -0.50 -6.84
CA TYR A 21 -0.06 -0.38 -7.97
C TYR A 21 0.16 0.93 -8.72
N MET A 22 0.27 2.02 -7.99
CA MET A 22 0.51 3.33 -8.59
C MET A 22 1.86 3.39 -9.30
N ALA A 23 2.90 2.81 -8.70
CA ALA A 23 4.21 2.74 -9.33
C ALA A 23 4.15 1.96 -10.64
N ARG A 24 3.38 0.88 -10.66
CA ARG A 24 3.20 0.10 -11.88
C ARG A 24 2.49 0.90 -12.96
N MET A 25 1.47 1.66 -12.58
CA MET A 25 0.74 2.49 -13.55
C MET A 25 1.63 3.56 -14.13
N VAL A 26 2.46 4.20 -13.32
CA VAL A 26 3.42 5.19 -13.80
C VAL A 26 4.42 4.54 -14.76
N SER A 27 4.92 3.37 -14.41
CA SER A 27 5.85 2.64 -15.26
C SER A 27 5.24 2.31 -16.62
N LEU A 28 3.98 1.87 -16.63
CA LEU A 28 3.28 1.57 -17.87
C LEU A 28 3.06 2.83 -18.72
N ALA A 29 2.77 3.95 -18.06
CA ALA A 29 2.56 5.21 -18.78
C ALA A 29 3.86 5.72 -19.42
N ASN A 30 5.01 5.38 -18.84
CA ASN A 30 6.32 5.80 -19.34
C ASN A 30 6.98 4.78 -20.27
N ALA A 31 6.35 3.66 -20.46
CA ALA A 31 6.93 2.57 -21.25
C ALA A 31 6.82 2.82 -22.78
#